data_b544ebeb19debf32c16542b7f02d6edb
#
_entry.id   b544ebeb19debf32c16542b7f02d6edb
#
_cell.length_a   1.000
_cell.length_b   1.000
_cell.length_c   1.000
_cell.angle_alpha   90.00
_cell.angle_beta   90.00
_cell.angle_gamma   90.00
#
_symmetry.space_group_name_H-M   'P 1'
#
loop_
_entity.id
_entity.type
_entity.pdbx_description
1 polymer ?
#
loop_
_entity_poly.entity_id
_entity_poly.type
_entity_poly.pdbx_seq_one_letter_code
_entity_poly.pdbx_strand_id
1 'polypeptide(L)'
;LETGELVTYDNVRRASEIAMQAGGDFIKTSTGKISPAATLPVTLVMLEAIRDHFFATGIRIGMKPAGGIRTSKQALAYLVMVKETLGDDWLAPELFRFGASTLLNDLLMQIAKIVDGNYQSADYFSLP
;
A
#
# COMPACT_ATOMS: atom_id res chain seq x y z
N LEU A 1 2.42 -2.77 11.12
CA LEU A 1 2.33 -4.22 11.39
C LEU A 1 3.49 -4.92 10.71
N GLU A 2 4.01 -5.96 11.29
CA GLU A 2 4.98 -6.84 10.62
C GLU A 2 4.22 -8.07 10.10
N THR A 3 3.57 -7.94 8.96
CA THR A 3 2.63 -8.95 8.44
C THR A 3 3.29 -10.30 8.15
N GLY A 4 4.59 -10.32 7.83
CA GLY A 4 5.36 -11.57 7.68
C GLY A 4 5.51 -12.35 8.99
N GLU A 5 5.54 -11.67 10.13
CA GLU A 5 5.60 -12.30 11.47
C GLU A 5 4.23 -12.74 11.98
N LEU A 6 3.16 -12.13 11.50
CA LEU A 6 1.79 -12.47 11.93
C LEU A 6 1.29 -13.80 11.35
N VAL A 7 1.87 -14.26 10.28
CA VAL A 7 1.72 -15.58 9.62
C VAL A 7 0.32 -15.82 9.05
N THR A 8 -0.76 -15.62 9.83
CA THR A 8 -2.14 -15.91 9.39
C THR A 8 -2.91 -14.63 9.08
N TYR A 9 -3.90 -14.73 8.21
CA TYR A 9 -4.80 -13.60 7.90
C TYR A 9 -5.61 -13.16 9.12
N ASP A 10 -5.99 -14.09 10.00
CA ASP A 10 -6.68 -13.77 11.26
C ASP A 10 -5.81 -12.90 12.17
N ASN A 11 -4.52 -13.20 12.29
CA ASN A 11 -3.58 -12.39 13.04
C ASN A 11 -3.37 -11.01 12.40
N VAL A 12 -3.29 -10.94 11.07
CA VAL A 12 -3.19 -9.66 10.34
C VAL A 12 -4.44 -8.81 10.58
N ARG A 13 -5.62 -9.42 10.48
CA ARG A 13 -6.89 -8.77 10.78
C ARG A 13 -6.92 -8.23 12.22
N ARG A 14 -6.60 -9.08 13.18
CA ARG A 14 -6.60 -8.73 14.60
C ARG A 14 -5.62 -7.61 14.93
N ALA A 15 -4.41 -7.67 14.39
CA ALA A 15 -3.40 -6.62 14.58
C ALA A 15 -3.84 -5.28 13.97
N SER A 16 -4.51 -5.33 12.81
CA SER A 16 -5.08 -4.14 12.16
C SER A 16 -6.16 -3.48 13.05
N GLU A 17 -7.07 -4.27 13.58
CA GLU A 17 -8.12 -3.80 14.49
C GLU A 17 -7.54 -3.15 15.75
N ILE A 18 -6.56 -3.80 16.39
CA ILE A 18 -5.90 -3.25 17.59
C ILE A 18 -5.21 -1.92 17.27
N ALA A 19 -4.49 -1.82 16.16
CA ALA A 19 -3.79 -0.60 15.78
C ALA A 19 -4.77 0.57 15.52
N MET A 20 -5.89 0.30 14.85
CA MET A 20 -6.92 1.31 14.60
C MET A 20 -7.65 1.72 15.87
N GLN A 21 -7.99 0.78 16.74
CA GLN A 21 -8.62 1.06 18.05
C GLN A 21 -7.71 1.85 18.99
N ALA A 22 -6.39 1.68 18.86
CA ALA A 22 -5.40 2.46 19.59
C ALA A 22 -5.20 3.89 19.04
N GLY A 23 -5.93 4.29 18.00
CA GLY A 23 -5.89 5.63 17.44
C GLY A 23 -4.86 5.83 16.32
N GLY A 24 -4.41 4.77 15.67
CA GLY A 24 -3.54 4.89 14.51
C GLY A 24 -4.27 5.49 13.31
N ASP A 25 -3.71 6.54 12.70
CA ASP A 25 -4.28 7.18 11.50
C ASP A 25 -4.02 6.37 10.22
N PHE A 26 -2.95 5.58 10.21
CA PHE A 26 -2.56 4.68 9.13
C PHE A 26 -2.16 3.32 9.68
N ILE A 27 -2.52 2.25 8.96
CA ILE A 27 -1.92 0.94 9.14
C ILE A 27 -1.00 0.61 7.97
N LYS A 28 0.13 -0.03 8.27
CA LYS A 28 1.22 -0.32 7.33
C LYS A 28 1.62 -1.78 7.44
N THR A 29 1.90 -2.44 6.31
CA THR A 29 2.22 -3.87 6.28
C THR A 29 3.53 -4.21 6.95
N SER A 30 4.59 -3.43 6.73
CA SER A 30 5.96 -3.80 7.10
C SER A 30 6.85 -2.58 7.29
N THR A 31 7.89 -2.73 8.13
CA THR A 31 9.00 -1.79 8.20
C THR A 31 10.07 -2.04 7.13
N GLY A 32 9.93 -3.09 6.32
CA GLY A 32 10.86 -3.48 5.26
C GLY A 32 11.96 -4.45 5.70
N LYS A 33 11.94 -4.91 6.96
CA LYS A 33 12.96 -5.82 7.52
C LYS A 33 12.57 -7.29 7.44
N ILE A 34 11.28 -7.58 7.31
CA ILE A 34 10.73 -8.94 7.29
C ILE A 34 10.15 -9.24 5.90
N SER A 35 10.34 -10.47 5.44
CA SER A 35 9.77 -10.97 4.19
C SER A 35 8.92 -12.22 4.48
N PRO A 36 7.76 -12.38 3.84
CA PRO A 36 7.12 -11.45 2.92
C PRO A 36 6.61 -10.18 3.63
N ALA A 37 6.60 -9.04 2.89
CA ALA A 37 6.09 -7.78 3.38
C ALA A 37 4.69 -7.49 2.81
N ALA A 38 4.53 -6.50 1.89
CA ALA A 38 3.26 -6.30 1.22
C ALA A 38 2.97 -7.40 0.21
N THR A 39 1.80 -8.01 0.33
CA THR A 39 1.21 -8.88 -0.69
C THR A 39 -0.24 -8.45 -0.94
N LEU A 40 -0.79 -8.77 -2.10
CA LEU A 40 -2.19 -8.43 -2.40
C LEU A 40 -3.17 -9.07 -1.39
N PRO A 41 -3.05 -10.38 -1.03
CA PRO A 41 -3.98 -10.97 -0.06
C PRO A 41 -3.90 -10.33 1.34
N VAL A 42 -2.69 -10.08 1.84
CA VAL A 42 -2.51 -9.42 3.15
C VAL A 42 -3.07 -8.00 3.14
N THR A 43 -2.81 -7.25 2.06
CA THR A 43 -3.34 -5.89 1.90
C THR A 43 -4.86 -5.90 1.85
N LEU A 44 -5.48 -6.86 1.15
CA LEU A 44 -6.94 -7.00 1.12
C LEU A 44 -7.52 -7.17 2.53
N VAL A 45 -6.98 -8.06 3.34
CA VAL A 45 -7.40 -8.26 4.72
C VAL A 45 -7.35 -6.96 5.53
N MET A 46 -6.28 -6.17 5.34
CA MET A 46 -6.12 -4.88 6.02
C MET A 46 -7.12 -3.83 5.52
N LEU A 47 -7.39 -3.78 4.21
CA LEU A 47 -8.40 -2.89 3.62
C LEU A 47 -9.82 -3.24 4.09
N GLU A 48 -10.14 -4.52 4.19
CA GLU A 48 -11.42 -4.98 4.75
C GLU A 48 -11.56 -4.60 6.23
N ALA A 49 -10.48 -4.68 7.01
CA ALA A 49 -10.47 -4.21 8.39
C ALA A 49 -10.74 -2.70 8.49
N ILE A 50 -10.13 -1.90 7.60
CA ILE A 50 -10.37 -0.46 7.49
C ILE A 50 -11.83 -0.18 7.13
N ARG A 51 -12.39 -0.89 6.15
CA ARG A 51 -13.79 -0.75 5.74
C ARG A 51 -14.73 -0.98 6.90
N ASP A 52 -14.56 -2.09 7.61
CA ASP A 52 -15.42 -2.48 8.70
C ASP A 52 -15.30 -1.52 9.90
N HIS A 53 -14.08 -1.04 10.17
CA HIS A 53 -13.83 0.01 11.17
C HIS A 53 -14.56 1.32 10.81
N PHE A 54 -14.49 1.74 9.54
CA PHE A 54 -15.18 2.93 9.06
C PHE A 54 -16.71 2.77 9.18
N PHE A 55 -17.26 1.63 8.82
CA PHE A 55 -18.71 1.38 8.98
C PHE A 55 -19.15 1.40 10.45
N ALA A 56 -18.31 0.93 11.35
CA ALA A 56 -18.62 0.91 12.78
C ALA A 56 -18.45 2.26 13.49
N THR A 57 -17.49 3.08 13.05
CA THR A 57 -17.07 4.29 13.79
C THR A 57 -17.21 5.61 13.04
N GLY A 58 -17.32 5.56 11.71
CA GLY A 58 -17.21 6.74 10.83
C GLY A 58 -15.80 7.29 10.68
N ILE A 59 -14.80 6.69 11.32
CA ILE A 59 -13.40 7.14 11.28
C ILE A 59 -12.70 6.54 10.06
N ARG A 60 -12.08 7.40 9.24
CA ARG A 60 -11.30 6.99 8.08
C ARG A 60 -9.86 6.72 8.50
N ILE A 61 -9.41 5.50 8.27
CA ILE A 61 -8.03 5.08 8.50
C ILE A 61 -7.34 4.88 7.16
N GLY A 62 -6.11 5.36 7.05
CA GLY A 62 -5.30 5.19 5.85
C GLY A 62 -4.59 3.84 5.79
N MET A 63 -4.23 3.44 4.56
CA MET A 63 -3.46 2.23 4.28
C MET A 63 -2.12 2.57 3.63
N LYS A 64 -1.04 1.91 4.09
CA LYS A 64 0.29 2.02 3.48
C LYS A 64 0.90 0.63 3.24
N PRO A 65 0.63 -0.02 2.09
CA PRO A 65 1.37 -1.23 1.74
C PRO A 65 2.84 -0.88 1.49
N ALA A 66 3.73 -1.65 2.08
CA ALA A 66 5.17 -1.42 2.05
C ALA A 66 5.95 -2.72 1.96
N GLY A 67 7.03 -2.69 1.16
CA GLY A 67 7.93 -3.81 0.92
C GLY A 67 7.53 -4.66 -0.30
N GLY A 68 8.45 -4.77 -1.26
CA GLY A 68 8.28 -5.58 -2.46
C GLY A 68 7.56 -4.93 -3.63
N ILE A 69 7.02 -3.72 -3.49
CA ILE A 69 6.33 -2.99 -4.56
C ILE A 69 7.36 -2.13 -5.29
N ARG A 70 7.69 -2.51 -6.53
CA ARG A 70 8.82 -1.92 -7.28
C ARG A 70 8.43 -1.32 -8.62
N THR A 71 7.31 -1.73 -9.20
CA THR A 71 6.89 -1.30 -10.54
C THR A 71 5.51 -0.65 -10.52
N SER A 72 5.29 0.25 -11.47
CA SER A 72 4.00 0.91 -11.69
C SER A 72 2.88 -0.11 -11.95
N LYS A 73 3.18 -1.20 -12.65
CA LYS A 73 2.22 -2.28 -12.88
C LYS A 73 1.77 -2.96 -11.57
N GLN A 74 2.72 -3.23 -10.66
CA GLN A 74 2.37 -3.75 -9.34
C GLN A 74 1.53 -2.75 -8.55
N ALA A 75 1.93 -1.47 -8.55
CA ALA A 75 1.20 -0.41 -7.84
C ALA A 75 -0.26 -0.29 -8.33
N LEU A 76 -0.51 -0.38 -9.64
CA LEU A 76 -1.86 -0.35 -10.20
C LEU A 76 -2.76 -1.45 -9.64
N ALA A 77 -2.24 -2.66 -9.40
CA ALA A 77 -3.03 -3.75 -8.81
C ALA A 77 -3.51 -3.40 -7.38
N TYR A 78 -2.65 -2.73 -6.59
CA TYR A 78 -3.04 -2.23 -5.27
C TYR A 78 -4.09 -1.10 -5.36
N LEU A 79 -3.95 -0.17 -6.30
CA LEU A 79 -4.93 0.91 -6.48
C LEU A 79 -6.30 0.37 -6.89
N VAL A 80 -6.35 -0.62 -7.79
CA VAL A 80 -7.60 -1.31 -8.14
C VAL A 80 -8.22 -1.96 -6.91
N MET A 81 -7.42 -2.66 -6.10
CA MET A 81 -7.91 -3.28 -4.87
C MET A 81 -8.46 -2.25 -3.87
N VAL A 82 -7.80 -1.11 -3.69
CA VAL A 82 -8.30 -0.01 -2.84
C VAL A 82 -9.65 0.49 -3.35
N LYS A 83 -9.73 0.77 -4.65
CA LYS A 83 -10.97 1.24 -5.29
C LYS A 83 -12.14 0.27 -5.07
N GLU A 84 -11.91 -1.01 -5.33
CA GLU A 84 -12.94 -2.05 -5.21
C GLU A 84 -13.37 -2.31 -3.75
N THR A 85 -12.46 -2.13 -2.78
CA THR A 85 -12.73 -2.44 -1.37
C THR A 85 -13.28 -1.22 -0.60
N LEU A 86 -12.73 -0.03 -0.84
CA LEU A 86 -12.98 1.19 -0.06
C LEU A 86 -13.61 2.33 -0.86
N GLY A 87 -13.55 2.27 -2.19
CA GLY A 87 -14.05 3.32 -3.08
C GLY A 87 -13.02 4.41 -3.39
N ASP A 88 -13.44 5.35 -4.25
CA ASP A 88 -12.57 6.39 -4.80
C ASP A 88 -12.04 7.38 -3.74
N ASP A 89 -12.78 7.57 -2.66
CA ASP A 89 -12.39 8.46 -1.55
C ASP A 89 -11.05 8.08 -0.92
N TRP A 90 -10.66 6.80 -0.99
CA TRP A 90 -9.37 6.34 -0.48
C TRP A 90 -8.22 6.48 -1.47
N LEU A 91 -8.48 6.82 -2.74
CA LEU A 91 -7.44 7.05 -3.76
C LEU A 91 -6.84 8.46 -3.66
N ALA A 92 -6.49 8.88 -2.45
CA ALA A 92 -5.89 10.16 -2.15
C ALA A 92 -4.71 10.00 -1.17
N PRO A 93 -3.68 10.87 -1.24
CA PRO A 93 -2.49 10.75 -0.37
C PRO A 93 -2.78 10.80 1.12
N GLU A 94 -3.91 11.37 1.50
CA GLU A 94 -4.40 11.45 2.88
C GLU A 94 -4.80 10.09 3.44
N LEU A 95 -5.21 9.14 2.57
CA LEU A 95 -5.73 7.82 2.97
C LEU A 95 -5.02 6.64 2.34
N PHE A 96 -4.21 6.84 1.28
CA PHE A 96 -3.45 5.76 0.67
C PHE A 96 -2.05 6.19 0.24
N ARG A 97 -1.04 5.40 0.61
CA ARG A 97 0.36 5.65 0.25
C ARG A 97 1.09 4.35 0.02
N PHE A 98 2.09 4.37 -0.85
CA PHE A 98 3.04 3.28 -0.99
C PHE A 98 4.28 3.50 -0.12
N GLY A 99 4.75 2.45 0.55
CA GLY A 99 6.07 2.42 1.17
C GLY A 99 7.05 1.73 0.23
N ALA A 100 7.73 2.50 -0.61
CA ALA A 100 8.59 1.98 -1.66
C ALA A 100 9.79 2.91 -1.90
N SER A 101 10.90 2.34 -2.40
CA SER A 101 12.10 3.10 -2.80
C SER A 101 12.24 3.20 -4.31
N THR A 102 12.12 2.08 -5.03
CA THR A 102 12.36 2.02 -6.48
C THR A 102 11.14 2.31 -7.34
N LEU A 103 9.94 2.26 -6.77
CA LEU A 103 8.68 2.50 -7.49
C LEU A 103 8.63 3.90 -8.12
N LEU A 104 9.13 4.92 -7.43
CA LEU A 104 9.16 6.28 -7.96
C LEU A 104 9.98 6.36 -9.25
N ASN A 105 11.14 5.73 -9.27
CA ASN A 105 11.99 5.70 -10.46
C ASN A 105 11.29 5.01 -11.65
N ASP A 106 10.66 3.85 -11.41
CA ASP A 106 9.88 3.16 -12.44
C ASP A 106 8.74 4.04 -12.96
N LEU A 107 8.00 4.70 -12.08
CA LEU A 107 6.91 5.60 -12.46
C LEU A 107 7.42 6.77 -13.31
N LEU A 108 8.52 7.40 -12.94
CA LEU A 108 9.12 8.49 -13.71
C LEU A 108 9.59 8.02 -15.10
N MET A 109 10.15 6.82 -15.19
CA MET A 109 10.52 6.21 -16.48
C MET A 109 9.29 5.96 -17.37
N GLN A 110 8.17 5.49 -16.81
CA GLN A 110 6.92 5.30 -17.55
C GLN A 110 6.34 6.64 -18.02
N ILE A 111 6.38 7.69 -17.21
CA ILE A 111 5.93 9.03 -17.58
C ILE A 111 6.82 9.58 -18.69
N ALA A 112 8.14 9.50 -18.58
CA ALA A 112 9.07 9.94 -19.61
C ALA A 112 8.83 9.22 -20.94
N LYS A 113 8.59 7.90 -20.90
CA LYS A 113 8.23 7.13 -22.11
C LYS A 113 6.96 7.66 -22.77
N ILE A 114 5.93 7.99 -22.00
CA ILE A 114 4.67 8.51 -22.55
C ILE A 114 4.88 9.89 -23.17
N VAL A 115 5.68 10.76 -22.54
CA VAL A 115 5.92 12.13 -23.00
C VAL A 115 6.89 12.16 -24.18
N ASP A 116 8.01 11.45 -24.09
CA ASP A 116 9.14 11.54 -25.04
C ASP A 116 9.14 10.41 -26.09
N GLY A 117 8.29 9.39 -25.93
CA GLY A 117 8.22 8.21 -26.80
C GLY A 117 9.35 7.19 -26.61
N ASN A 118 10.31 7.46 -25.75
CA ASN A 118 11.49 6.62 -25.52
C ASN A 118 11.63 6.20 -24.06
N TYR A 119 12.10 4.96 -23.83
CA TYR A 119 12.52 4.55 -22.49
C TYR A 119 13.82 5.24 -22.10
N GLN A 120 13.85 5.83 -20.94
CA GLN A 120 15.07 6.32 -20.32
C GLN A 120 15.83 5.17 -19.63
N SER A 121 17.16 5.34 -19.45
CA SER A 121 17.94 4.43 -18.62
C SER A 121 17.44 4.45 -17.17
N ALA A 122 17.54 3.32 -16.49
CA ALA A 122 17.24 3.24 -15.04
C ALA A 122 18.07 4.20 -14.19
N ASP A 123 19.25 4.61 -14.69
CA ASP A 123 20.16 5.54 -14.02
C ASP A 123 19.87 7.01 -14.34
N TYR A 124 18.87 7.28 -15.19
CA TYR A 124 18.51 8.65 -15.59
C TYR A 124 17.89 9.45 -14.44
N PHE A 125 17.11 8.81 -13.59
CA PHE A 125 16.55 9.41 -12.39
C PHE A 125 17.34 8.94 -11.18
N SER A 126 17.75 9.87 -10.33
CA SER A 126 18.41 9.53 -9.05
C SER A 126 17.41 8.84 -8.12
N LEU A 127 17.86 7.76 -7.48
CA LEU A 127 17.10 7.16 -6.38
C LEU A 127 17.26 8.01 -5.12
N PRO A 128 16.21 8.14 -4.32
CA PRO A 128 16.28 8.85 -3.04
C PRO A 128 17.17 8.15 -2.03
#